data_a0a0f8213c4f583ac658a060bee84cc0
#
_entry.id   a0a0f8213c4f583ac658a060bee84cc0
#
_cell.length_a   1.000
_cell.length_b   1.000
_cell.length_c   1.000
_cell.angle_alpha   90.00
_cell.angle_beta   90.00
_cell.angle_gamma   90.00
#
_symmetry.space_group_name_H-M   'P 1'
#
loop_
_entity.id
_entity.type
_entity.pdbx_description
1 polymer ?
#
loop_
_entity_poly.entity_id
_entity_poly.type
_entity_poly.pdbx_seq_one_letter_code
_entity_poly.pdbx_strand_id
1 'polypeptide(L)'
;MTSKKGGYLGNANLKPAGIGIEFTKDQVKEYMKCAQDPIYFIKKYVKVVSLDEGLVPFNLYDYQEEIVNAVHNNRFVISKLPRQSGKSTTMISYILHYVLFNQSMTVAVLANKQSTAREILSRLKMAYEYLPLWLQQGIVEWNKGSIELENGSRILASSTSASAVRGGSFNMIFLDEFAHVPQNIAEEFFSSVYPTITSGQSTKVLMVSTPNGLNLFYHYWRGATKREGEKGKNEYIPIEIHWSQVPKYP
;
A
#
# COMPACT_ATOMS: atom_id res chain seq x y z
N MET A 1 10.13 -18.23 -33.52
CA MET A 1 9.76 -17.20 -32.54
C MET A 1 10.92 -17.05 -31.59
N THR A 2 11.67 -15.97 -31.71
CA THR A 2 12.88 -15.69 -30.93
C THR A 2 12.53 -15.37 -29.50
N SER A 3 12.96 -16.21 -28.55
CA SER A 3 12.90 -15.97 -27.12
C SER A 3 13.51 -14.59 -26.84
N LYS A 4 12.71 -13.62 -26.39
CA LYS A 4 13.21 -12.37 -25.85
C LYS A 4 13.95 -12.66 -24.54
N LYS A 5 15.24 -13.03 -24.68
CA LYS A 5 16.21 -13.04 -23.57
C LYS A 5 16.50 -11.59 -23.14
N GLY A 6 15.56 -10.98 -22.44
CA GLY A 6 15.71 -9.64 -21.88
C GLY A 6 14.46 -9.31 -21.11
N GLY A 7 14.58 -8.94 -19.84
CA GLY A 7 13.45 -8.55 -19.00
C GLY A 7 12.70 -7.33 -19.56
N TYR A 8 11.70 -6.84 -18.85
CA TYR A 8 10.89 -5.69 -19.27
C TYR A 8 11.77 -4.46 -19.56
N LEU A 9 11.70 -3.94 -20.80
CA LEU A 9 12.52 -2.84 -21.31
C LEU A 9 14.03 -3.04 -21.09
N GLY A 10 14.52 -4.29 -21.15
CA GLY A 10 15.93 -4.62 -20.97
C GLY A 10 16.38 -4.84 -19.52
N ASN A 11 15.51 -4.66 -18.54
CA ASN A 11 15.80 -4.96 -17.14
C ASN A 11 15.51 -6.44 -16.85
N ALA A 12 16.57 -7.23 -16.66
CA ALA A 12 16.48 -8.68 -16.43
C ALA A 12 15.76 -9.04 -15.09
N ASN A 13 15.66 -8.11 -14.14
CA ASN A 13 14.99 -8.33 -12.87
C ASN A 13 13.46 -8.10 -12.95
N LEU A 14 12.95 -7.69 -14.10
CA LEU A 14 11.55 -7.39 -14.30
C LEU A 14 10.94 -8.35 -15.34
N LYS A 15 9.95 -9.13 -14.91
CA LYS A 15 9.22 -10.06 -15.78
C LYS A 15 8.30 -9.28 -16.73
N PRO A 16 8.45 -9.36 -18.06
CA PRO A 16 7.49 -8.78 -18.99
C PRO A 16 6.20 -9.60 -19.03
N ALA A 17 5.09 -8.95 -19.39
CA ALA A 17 3.82 -9.63 -19.61
C ALA A 17 3.90 -10.68 -20.73
N GLY A 18 3.10 -11.74 -20.64
CA GLY A 18 3.02 -12.82 -21.62
C GLY A 18 4.15 -13.86 -21.53
N ILE A 19 5.01 -13.78 -20.51
CA ILE A 19 6.05 -14.79 -20.25
C ILE A 19 5.54 -15.75 -19.17
N GLY A 20 5.20 -16.98 -19.58
CA GLY A 20 4.87 -18.06 -18.66
C GLY A 20 6.08 -18.50 -17.84
N ILE A 21 5.86 -18.88 -16.60
CA ILE A 21 6.84 -19.52 -15.72
C ILE A 21 6.32 -20.89 -15.33
N GLU A 22 7.13 -21.92 -15.54
CA GLU A 22 6.85 -23.25 -15.02
C GLU A 22 7.23 -23.28 -13.54
N PHE A 23 6.23 -23.53 -12.67
CA PHE A 23 6.45 -23.65 -11.25
C PHE A 23 6.89 -25.06 -10.87
N THR A 24 7.90 -25.16 -10.01
CA THR A 24 8.17 -26.41 -9.29
C THR A 24 7.09 -26.66 -8.23
N LYS A 25 6.97 -27.94 -7.79
CA LYS A 25 6.00 -28.26 -6.70
C LYS A 25 6.23 -27.44 -5.42
N ASP A 26 7.48 -27.14 -5.11
CA ASP A 26 7.81 -26.35 -3.91
C ASP A 26 7.50 -24.89 -4.11
N GLN A 27 7.69 -24.33 -5.31
CA GLN A 27 7.28 -22.96 -5.65
C GLN A 27 5.76 -22.79 -5.61
N VAL A 28 4.97 -23.80 -6.00
CA VAL A 28 3.50 -23.75 -5.86
C VAL A 28 3.09 -23.67 -4.39
N LYS A 29 3.66 -24.52 -3.52
CA LYS A 29 3.39 -24.48 -2.07
C LYS A 29 3.78 -23.13 -1.47
N GLU A 30 4.94 -22.63 -1.85
CA GLU A 30 5.47 -21.36 -1.38
C GLU A 30 4.61 -20.17 -1.85
N TYR A 31 4.17 -20.18 -3.12
CA TYR A 31 3.24 -19.19 -3.66
C TYR A 31 1.93 -19.15 -2.87
N MET A 32 1.34 -20.32 -2.60
CA MET A 32 0.11 -20.42 -1.81
C MET A 32 0.29 -19.87 -0.39
N LYS A 33 1.43 -20.17 0.25
CA LYS A 33 1.75 -19.64 1.58
C LYS A 33 1.89 -18.12 1.55
N CYS A 34 2.61 -17.58 0.58
CA CYS A 34 2.75 -16.14 0.39
C CYS A 34 1.39 -15.46 0.14
N ALA A 35 0.52 -16.07 -0.66
CA ALA A 35 -0.80 -15.53 -0.96
C ALA A 35 -1.71 -15.45 0.28
N GLN A 36 -1.60 -16.42 1.19
CA GLN A 36 -2.42 -16.50 2.39
C GLN A 36 -1.92 -15.62 3.54
N ASP A 37 -0.61 -15.37 3.61
CA ASP A 37 0.03 -14.67 4.73
C ASP A 37 0.88 -13.50 4.24
N PRO A 38 0.34 -12.26 4.30
CA PRO A 38 1.08 -11.07 3.90
C PRO A 38 2.32 -10.81 4.77
N ILE A 39 2.30 -11.15 6.06
CA ILE A 39 3.45 -10.96 6.95
C ILE A 39 4.58 -11.90 6.55
N TYR A 40 4.25 -13.16 6.29
CA TYR A 40 5.23 -14.14 5.80
C TYR A 40 5.87 -13.69 4.48
N PHE A 41 5.04 -13.25 3.52
CA PHE A 41 5.52 -12.73 2.23
C PHE A 41 6.48 -11.55 2.44
N ILE A 42 6.07 -10.56 3.24
CA ILE A 42 6.87 -9.36 3.49
C ILE A 42 8.22 -9.73 4.11
N LYS A 43 8.22 -10.47 5.21
CA LYS A 43 9.46 -10.85 5.91
C LYS A 43 10.42 -11.67 5.04
N LYS A 44 9.89 -12.51 4.16
CA LYS A 44 10.72 -13.43 3.37
C LYS A 44 11.23 -12.83 2.07
N TYR A 45 10.41 -12.03 1.40
CA TYR A 45 10.69 -11.62 0.03
C TYR A 45 10.86 -10.12 -0.17
N VAL A 46 10.27 -9.28 0.68
CA VAL A 46 10.40 -7.83 0.51
C VAL A 46 11.74 -7.35 1.04
N LYS A 47 12.41 -6.54 0.21
CA LYS A 47 13.64 -5.85 0.59
C LYS A 47 13.40 -4.35 0.62
N VAL A 48 14.08 -3.68 1.53
CA VAL A 48 14.00 -2.22 1.71
C VAL A 48 15.41 -1.63 1.80
N VAL A 49 15.52 -0.34 1.52
CA VAL A 49 16.79 0.37 1.71
C VAL A 49 16.87 0.91 3.14
N SER A 50 17.82 0.38 3.89
CA SER A 50 18.27 0.97 5.16
C SER A 50 19.29 2.10 4.87
N LEU A 51 19.27 3.14 5.67
CA LEU A 51 20.28 4.22 5.56
C LEU A 51 21.68 3.76 5.94
N ASP A 52 21.78 2.80 6.84
CA ASP A 52 23.05 2.33 7.41
C ASP A 52 23.60 1.08 6.69
N GLU A 53 22.72 0.20 6.22
CA GLU A 53 23.09 -1.14 5.73
C GLU A 53 22.79 -1.32 4.22
N GLY A 54 22.21 -0.31 3.56
CA GLY A 54 21.80 -0.43 2.17
C GLY A 54 20.58 -1.32 1.97
N LEU A 55 20.61 -2.26 1.05
CA LEU A 55 19.48 -3.14 0.74
C LEU A 55 19.41 -4.33 1.71
N VAL A 56 18.36 -4.37 2.53
CA VAL A 56 18.14 -5.39 3.57
C VAL A 56 16.76 -6.04 3.45
N PRO A 57 16.57 -7.28 3.97
CA PRO A 57 15.24 -7.86 4.16
C PRO A 57 14.38 -6.97 5.07
N PHE A 58 13.09 -6.87 4.76
CA PHE A 58 12.18 -6.09 5.59
C PHE A 58 11.67 -6.91 6.78
N ASN A 59 12.45 -6.89 7.85
CA ASN A 59 12.05 -7.47 9.13
C ASN A 59 11.07 -6.53 9.82
N LEU A 60 9.77 -6.90 9.81
CA LEU A 60 8.72 -6.11 10.45
C LEU A 60 8.91 -6.11 11.98
N TYR A 61 8.72 -4.93 12.59
CA TYR A 61 8.51 -4.81 14.02
C TYR A 61 7.10 -5.24 14.40
N ASP A 62 6.85 -5.60 15.65
CA ASP A 62 5.55 -6.09 16.12
C ASP A 62 4.40 -5.12 15.78
N TYR A 63 4.60 -3.81 15.96
CA TYR A 63 3.60 -2.81 15.59
C TYR A 63 3.35 -2.72 14.07
N GLN A 64 4.33 -3.05 13.25
CA GLN A 64 4.16 -3.09 11.79
C GLN A 64 3.38 -4.34 11.38
N GLU A 65 3.58 -5.46 12.05
CA GLU A 65 2.74 -6.65 11.87
C GLU A 65 1.30 -6.40 12.29
N GLU A 66 1.08 -5.68 13.40
CA GLU A 66 -0.26 -5.24 13.81
C GLU A 66 -0.95 -4.41 12.72
N ILE A 67 -0.22 -3.45 12.12
CA ILE A 67 -0.74 -2.65 11.00
C ILE A 67 -1.09 -3.55 9.80
N VAL A 68 -0.21 -4.45 9.39
CA VAL A 68 -0.45 -5.38 8.27
C VAL A 68 -1.68 -6.25 8.54
N ASN A 69 -1.80 -6.81 9.74
CA ASN A 69 -2.96 -7.61 10.13
C ASN A 69 -4.26 -6.79 10.11
N ALA A 70 -4.23 -5.57 10.64
CA ALA A 70 -5.40 -4.70 10.66
C ALA A 70 -5.87 -4.35 9.24
N VAL A 71 -4.96 -3.96 8.34
CA VAL A 71 -5.32 -3.61 6.96
C VAL A 71 -5.71 -4.84 6.13
N HIS A 72 -5.19 -6.02 6.46
CA HIS A 72 -5.58 -7.25 5.80
C HIS A 72 -7.03 -7.63 6.14
N ASN A 73 -7.40 -7.56 7.41
CA ASN A 73 -8.68 -8.04 7.92
C ASN A 73 -9.81 -7.01 7.90
N ASN A 74 -9.50 -5.71 7.75
CA ASN A 74 -10.51 -4.66 7.82
C ASN A 74 -10.56 -3.82 6.54
N ARG A 75 -11.72 -3.21 6.28
CA ARG A 75 -11.94 -2.31 5.14
C ARG A 75 -11.42 -0.90 5.39
N PHE A 76 -11.66 -0.39 6.57
CA PHE A 76 -11.34 0.98 6.96
C PHE A 76 -10.36 0.96 8.13
N VAL A 77 -9.16 1.46 7.89
CA VAL A 77 -8.11 1.55 8.92
C VAL A 77 -7.55 2.96 8.95
N ILE A 78 -7.47 3.52 10.15
CA ILE A 78 -6.84 4.81 10.39
C ILE A 78 -5.68 4.64 11.37
N SER A 79 -4.49 5.03 10.98
CA SER A 79 -3.28 4.80 11.76
C SER A 79 -2.58 6.11 12.09
N LYS A 80 -2.39 6.36 13.37
CA LYS A 80 -1.67 7.49 13.93
C LYS A 80 -0.29 7.02 14.41
N LEU A 81 0.77 7.43 13.71
CA LEU A 81 2.14 7.00 13.98
C LEU A 81 3.11 8.18 14.05
N PRO A 82 4.25 8.04 14.74
CA PRO A 82 5.31 9.03 14.73
C PRO A 82 6.02 9.06 13.36
N ARG A 83 6.81 10.09 13.14
CA ARG A 83 7.72 10.15 11.98
C ARG A 83 8.73 9.01 12.03
N GLN A 84 9.27 8.62 10.87
CA GLN A 84 10.32 7.59 10.75
C GLN A 84 9.96 6.21 11.34
N SER A 85 8.69 5.91 11.57
CA SER A 85 8.20 4.60 12.04
C SER A 85 8.09 3.54 10.92
N GLY A 86 8.54 3.84 9.70
CA GLY A 86 8.40 2.93 8.56
C GLY A 86 6.97 2.78 8.02
N LYS A 87 6.02 3.63 8.44
CA LYS A 87 4.60 3.54 8.09
C LYS A 87 4.33 3.37 6.59
N SER A 88 4.89 4.27 5.75
CA SER A 88 4.69 4.20 4.30
C SER A 88 5.32 2.93 3.71
N THR A 89 6.48 2.51 4.20
CA THR A 89 7.16 1.27 3.77
C THR A 89 6.34 0.02 4.11
N THR A 90 5.76 -0.04 5.32
CA THR A 90 4.86 -1.14 5.72
C THR A 90 3.63 -1.21 4.82
N MET A 91 3.01 -0.05 4.55
CA MET A 91 1.81 0.03 3.71
C MET A 91 2.08 -0.38 2.26
N ILE A 92 3.17 0.10 1.64
CA ILE A 92 3.50 -0.28 0.27
C ILE A 92 3.87 -1.75 0.14
N SER A 93 4.48 -2.35 1.17
CA SER A 93 4.76 -3.79 1.20
C SER A 93 3.48 -4.62 1.24
N TYR A 94 2.48 -4.17 1.99
CA TYR A 94 1.14 -4.76 1.97
C TYR A 94 0.43 -4.55 0.62
N ILE A 95 0.50 -3.35 0.04
CA ILE A 95 -0.07 -3.07 -1.29
C ILE A 95 0.56 -3.96 -2.35
N LEU A 96 1.87 -4.17 -2.28
CA LEU A 96 2.58 -5.08 -3.17
C LEU A 96 2.03 -6.51 -3.08
N HIS A 97 1.87 -7.05 -1.86
CA HIS A 97 1.21 -8.34 -1.64
C HIS A 97 -0.20 -8.34 -2.24
N TYR A 98 -0.99 -7.30 -1.95
CA TYR A 98 -2.39 -7.22 -2.38
C TYR A 98 -2.55 -7.31 -3.90
N VAL A 99 -1.73 -6.60 -4.68
CA VAL A 99 -1.82 -6.61 -6.15
C VAL A 99 -1.17 -7.83 -6.80
N LEU A 100 -0.22 -8.48 -6.13
CA LEU A 100 0.42 -9.70 -6.65
C LEU A 100 -0.48 -10.93 -6.55
N PHE A 101 -1.21 -11.06 -5.45
CA PHE A 101 -1.97 -12.27 -5.13
C PHE A 101 -3.49 -12.15 -5.34
N ASN A 102 -3.98 -10.97 -5.79
CA ASN A 102 -5.38 -10.79 -6.20
C ASN A 102 -5.44 -10.32 -7.64
N GLN A 103 -6.49 -10.71 -8.36
CA GLN A 103 -6.68 -10.34 -9.76
C GLN A 103 -7.50 -9.06 -9.90
N SER A 104 -7.18 -8.25 -10.90
CA SER A 104 -7.93 -7.06 -11.31
C SER A 104 -8.14 -6.03 -10.19
N MET A 105 -7.12 -5.86 -9.32
CA MET A 105 -7.17 -4.89 -8.23
C MET A 105 -6.66 -3.53 -8.69
N THR A 106 -7.45 -2.49 -8.49
CA THR A 106 -7.04 -1.10 -8.71
C THR A 106 -6.79 -0.42 -7.38
N VAL A 107 -5.55 0.07 -7.18
CA VAL A 107 -5.10 0.73 -5.95
C VAL A 107 -4.70 2.17 -6.25
N ALA A 108 -5.24 3.13 -5.49
CA ALA A 108 -4.76 4.51 -5.47
C ALA A 108 -3.82 4.73 -4.29
N VAL A 109 -2.61 5.23 -4.56
CA VAL A 109 -1.64 5.71 -3.58
C VAL A 109 -1.66 7.23 -3.62
N LEU A 110 -2.23 7.85 -2.59
CA LEU A 110 -2.44 9.29 -2.52
C LEU A 110 -1.61 9.90 -1.39
N ALA A 111 -0.94 10.99 -1.67
CA ALA A 111 -0.15 11.73 -0.70
C ALA A 111 -0.45 13.25 -0.80
N ASN A 112 0.03 14.02 0.17
CA ASN A 112 -0.16 15.48 0.18
C ASN A 112 0.46 16.18 -1.03
N LYS A 113 1.48 15.57 -1.69
CA LYS A 113 2.14 16.09 -2.90
C LYS A 113 2.36 14.97 -3.92
N GLN A 114 2.28 15.32 -5.20
CA GLN A 114 2.54 14.39 -6.31
C GLN A 114 3.96 13.77 -6.25
N SER A 115 4.97 14.57 -5.85
CA SER A 115 6.33 14.07 -5.69
C SER A 115 6.42 12.97 -4.62
N THR A 116 5.74 13.15 -3.48
CA THR A 116 5.68 12.17 -2.40
C THR A 116 4.98 10.89 -2.84
N ALA A 117 3.85 10.99 -3.56
CA ALA A 117 3.15 9.82 -4.09
C ALA A 117 4.04 9.01 -5.06
N ARG A 118 4.78 9.70 -5.94
CA ARG A 118 5.74 9.08 -6.85
C ARG A 118 6.92 8.42 -6.13
N GLU A 119 7.41 9.04 -5.05
CA GLU A 119 8.46 8.46 -4.22
C GLU A 119 7.97 7.16 -3.55
N ILE A 120 6.76 7.15 -3.01
CA ILE A 120 6.15 5.94 -2.44
C ILE A 120 6.06 4.84 -3.51
N LEU A 121 5.58 5.16 -4.71
CA LEU A 121 5.50 4.21 -5.82
C LEU A 121 6.89 3.72 -6.25
N SER A 122 7.92 4.58 -6.21
CA SER A 122 9.30 4.20 -6.53
C SER A 122 9.85 3.16 -5.54
N ARG A 123 9.54 3.29 -4.25
CA ARG A 123 9.91 2.30 -3.23
C ARG A 123 9.20 0.96 -3.47
N LEU A 124 7.91 0.98 -3.85
CA LEU A 124 7.18 -0.23 -4.22
C LEU A 124 7.82 -0.91 -5.44
N LYS A 125 8.18 -0.13 -6.47
CA LYS A 125 8.86 -0.63 -7.67
C LYS A 125 10.18 -1.31 -7.32
N MET A 126 10.97 -0.71 -6.45
CA MET A 126 12.21 -1.30 -5.98
C MET A 126 11.93 -2.63 -5.25
N ALA A 127 10.98 -2.67 -4.32
CA ALA A 127 10.63 -3.90 -3.63
C ALA A 127 10.18 -5.00 -4.61
N TYR A 128 9.39 -4.64 -5.63
CA TYR A 128 8.97 -5.55 -6.70
C TYR A 128 10.15 -6.11 -7.51
N GLU A 129 11.10 -5.25 -7.89
CA GLU A 129 12.26 -5.61 -8.71
C GLU A 129 13.18 -6.64 -8.02
N TYR A 130 13.19 -6.66 -6.69
CA TYR A 130 13.96 -7.64 -5.91
C TYR A 130 13.21 -8.94 -5.60
N LEU A 131 11.95 -9.08 -6.03
CA LEU A 131 11.23 -10.35 -5.93
C LEU A 131 11.80 -11.37 -6.92
N PRO A 132 11.84 -12.65 -6.56
CA PRO A 132 12.13 -13.71 -7.51
C PRO A 132 11.15 -13.66 -8.72
N LEU A 133 11.63 -13.88 -9.94
CA LEU A 133 10.81 -13.79 -11.15
C LEU A 133 9.56 -14.67 -11.11
N TRP A 134 9.60 -15.81 -10.41
CA TRP A 134 8.45 -16.70 -10.26
C TRP A 134 7.34 -16.15 -9.35
N LEU A 135 7.66 -15.17 -8.49
CA LEU A 135 6.66 -14.43 -7.69
C LEU A 135 6.12 -13.19 -8.41
N GLN A 136 6.81 -12.71 -9.43
CA GLN A 136 6.38 -11.52 -10.15
C GLN A 136 5.23 -11.84 -11.10
N GLN A 137 4.22 -10.98 -11.14
CA GLN A 137 3.29 -10.87 -12.25
C GLN A 137 4.00 -10.20 -13.44
N GLY A 138 3.62 -10.49 -14.68
CA GLY A 138 4.22 -9.78 -15.82
C GLY A 138 3.85 -8.31 -15.84
N ILE A 139 4.79 -7.46 -16.26
CA ILE A 139 4.59 -6.01 -16.31
C ILE A 139 4.00 -5.63 -17.67
N VAL A 140 2.86 -4.93 -17.63
CA VAL A 140 2.20 -4.30 -18.78
C VAL A 140 2.62 -2.84 -18.88
N GLU A 141 2.56 -2.09 -17.76
CA GLU A 141 2.95 -0.69 -17.68
C GLU A 141 3.83 -0.43 -16.45
N TRP A 142 4.88 0.39 -16.63
CA TRP A 142 5.85 0.71 -15.58
C TRP A 142 6.27 2.17 -15.63
N ASN A 143 5.33 3.09 -15.34
CA ASN A 143 5.53 4.53 -15.44
C ASN A 143 5.88 5.17 -14.10
N LYS A 144 6.30 6.44 -14.10
CA LYS A 144 6.61 7.20 -12.87
C LYS A 144 5.42 7.38 -11.93
N GLY A 145 4.19 7.29 -12.45
CA GLY A 145 2.94 7.50 -11.69
C GLY A 145 2.01 6.29 -11.68
N SER A 146 2.33 5.23 -12.43
CA SER A 146 1.45 4.07 -12.57
C SER A 146 2.23 2.77 -12.80
N ILE A 147 1.62 1.67 -12.36
CA ILE A 147 2.03 0.30 -12.63
C ILE A 147 0.78 -0.45 -13.11
N GLU A 148 0.93 -1.27 -14.14
CA GLU A 148 -0.06 -2.25 -14.55
C GLU A 148 0.58 -3.62 -14.70
N LEU A 149 -0.07 -4.65 -14.12
CA LEU A 149 0.39 -6.03 -14.10
C LEU A 149 -0.50 -6.91 -14.99
N GLU A 150 0.04 -8.01 -15.50
CA GLU A 150 -0.66 -8.94 -16.39
C GLU A 150 -1.88 -9.63 -15.76
N ASN A 151 -1.97 -9.68 -14.42
CA ASN A 151 -3.17 -10.15 -13.71
C ASN A 151 -4.31 -9.11 -13.69
N GLY A 152 -4.17 -7.99 -14.41
CA GLY A 152 -5.12 -6.89 -14.48
C GLY A 152 -5.05 -5.91 -13.30
N SER A 153 -4.16 -6.13 -12.35
CA SER A 153 -4.01 -5.22 -11.22
C SER A 153 -3.23 -3.96 -11.60
N ARG A 154 -3.67 -2.83 -11.03
CA ARG A 154 -3.11 -1.49 -11.31
C ARG A 154 -2.84 -0.73 -10.03
N ILE A 155 -1.77 0.07 -10.03
CA ILE A 155 -1.45 1.03 -8.95
C ILE A 155 -1.27 2.40 -9.58
N LEU A 156 -1.99 3.40 -9.06
CA LEU A 156 -1.89 4.79 -9.47
C LEU A 156 -1.39 5.63 -8.31
N ALA A 157 -0.39 6.48 -8.56
CA ALA A 157 0.17 7.39 -7.56
C ALA A 157 -0.11 8.85 -7.93
N SER A 158 -0.82 9.57 -7.07
CA SER A 158 -1.20 10.96 -7.28
C SER A 158 -1.21 11.79 -5.99
N SER A 159 -1.26 13.12 -6.13
CA SER A 159 -1.60 13.97 -5.00
C SER A 159 -3.05 13.76 -4.60
N THR A 160 -3.34 13.89 -3.31
CA THR A 160 -4.73 13.84 -2.81
C THR A 160 -5.52 15.00 -3.40
N SER A 161 -6.49 14.69 -4.24
CA SER A 161 -7.42 15.65 -4.83
C SER A 161 -8.68 14.93 -5.29
N ALA A 162 -9.79 15.63 -5.37
CA ALA A 162 -11.05 15.06 -5.88
C ALA A 162 -10.91 14.53 -7.31
N SER A 163 -10.06 15.12 -8.14
CA SER A 163 -9.81 14.70 -9.52
C SER A 163 -8.95 13.44 -9.63
N ALA A 164 -8.12 13.13 -8.63
CA ALA A 164 -7.18 12.01 -8.67
C ALA A 164 -7.85 10.64 -8.77
N VAL A 165 -9.08 10.53 -8.25
CA VAL A 165 -9.84 9.28 -8.19
C VAL A 165 -11.25 9.42 -8.77
N ARG A 166 -11.59 10.61 -9.33
CA ARG A 166 -12.90 10.87 -9.93
C ARG A 166 -13.07 10.03 -11.20
N GLY A 167 -14.16 9.27 -11.28
CA GLY A 167 -14.46 8.41 -12.43
C GLY A 167 -13.73 7.06 -12.46
N GLY A 168 -12.87 6.78 -11.48
CA GLY A 168 -12.22 5.47 -11.33
C GLY A 168 -12.94 4.59 -10.31
N SER A 169 -12.91 3.27 -10.55
CA SER A 169 -13.29 2.25 -9.56
C SER A 169 -12.04 1.74 -8.88
N PHE A 170 -11.98 1.85 -7.55
CA PHE A 170 -10.83 1.43 -6.76
C PHE A 170 -11.20 0.36 -5.76
N ASN A 171 -10.36 -0.68 -5.66
CA ASN A 171 -10.48 -1.71 -4.64
C ASN A 171 -9.79 -1.30 -3.34
N MET A 172 -8.80 -0.38 -3.44
CA MET A 172 -8.11 0.16 -2.28
C MET A 172 -7.66 1.60 -2.53
N ILE A 173 -7.82 2.44 -1.51
CA ILE A 173 -7.24 3.78 -1.47
C ILE A 173 -6.35 3.89 -0.25
N PHE A 174 -5.08 4.19 -0.49
CA PHE A 174 -4.10 4.48 0.53
C PHE A 174 -3.82 6.00 0.57
N LEU A 175 -4.10 6.61 1.71
CA LEU A 175 -3.92 8.03 2.00
C LEU A 175 -2.71 8.19 2.94
N ASP A 176 -1.57 8.58 2.38
CA ASP A 176 -0.33 8.81 3.14
C ASP A 176 -0.23 10.26 3.60
N GLU A 177 0.16 10.47 4.84
CA GLU A 177 0.28 11.77 5.50
C GLU A 177 -0.98 12.65 5.37
N PHE A 178 -2.16 12.02 5.52
CA PHE A 178 -3.44 12.66 5.27
C PHE A 178 -3.69 13.89 6.17
N ALA A 179 -3.17 13.92 7.41
CA ALA A 179 -3.26 15.09 8.29
C ALA A 179 -2.51 16.32 7.74
N HIS A 180 -1.67 16.17 6.73
CA HIS A 180 -0.92 17.25 6.08
C HIS A 180 -1.55 17.72 4.74
N VAL A 181 -2.70 17.15 4.37
CA VAL A 181 -3.48 17.62 3.22
C VAL A 181 -4.24 18.89 3.63
N PRO A 182 -4.24 19.96 2.82
CA PRO A 182 -5.03 21.16 3.11
C PRO A 182 -6.51 20.84 3.37
N GLN A 183 -7.11 21.48 4.36
CA GLN A 183 -8.46 21.17 4.86
C GLN A 183 -9.51 21.18 3.74
N ASN A 184 -9.52 22.21 2.89
CA ASN A 184 -10.45 22.34 1.78
C ASN A 184 -10.32 21.19 0.75
N ILE A 185 -9.10 20.74 0.48
CA ILE A 185 -8.84 19.62 -0.43
C ILE A 185 -9.28 18.29 0.20
N ALA A 186 -9.01 18.11 1.49
CA ALA A 186 -9.41 16.91 2.23
C ALA A 186 -10.95 16.78 2.28
N GLU A 187 -11.67 17.87 2.54
CA GLU A 187 -13.14 17.91 2.56
C GLU A 187 -13.74 17.67 1.18
N GLU A 188 -13.21 18.31 0.14
CA GLU A 188 -13.63 18.07 -1.24
C GLU A 188 -13.40 16.63 -1.68
N PHE A 189 -12.25 16.04 -1.32
CA PHE A 189 -11.92 14.65 -1.59
C PHE A 189 -12.98 13.73 -0.95
N PHE A 190 -13.22 13.86 0.34
CA PHE A 190 -14.16 12.99 1.03
C PHE A 190 -15.60 13.16 0.56
N SER A 191 -16.05 14.38 0.29
CA SER A 191 -17.42 14.62 -0.22
C SER A 191 -17.64 14.04 -1.62
N SER A 192 -16.61 14.08 -2.47
CA SER A 192 -16.71 13.68 -3.89
C SER A 192 -16.41 12.20 -4.12
N VAL A 193 -15.51 11.62 -3.36
CA VAL A 193 -14.89 10.33 -3.63
C VAL A 193 -15.37 9.25 -2.67
N TYR A 194 -15.56 9.60 -1.42
CA TYR A 194 -15.95 8.66 -0.37
C TYR A 194 -17.25 7.91 -0.65
N PRO A 195 -18.32 8.53 -1.18
CA PRO A 195 -19.54 7.79 -1.53
C PRO A 195 -19.30 6.70 -2.57
N THR A 196 -18.42 6.95 -3.55
CA THR A 196 -18.07 5.99 -4.61
C THR A 196 -17.28 4.81 -4.04
N ILE A 197 -16.40 5.07 -3.07
CA ILE A 197 -15.59 4.06 -2.41
C ILE A 197 -16.45 3.16 -1.50
N THR A 198 -17.35 3.77 -0.73
CA THR A 198 -18.17 3.07 0.25
C THR A 198 -19.29 2.24 -0.38
N SER A 199 -19.65 2.49 -1.65
CA SER A 199 -20.61 1.69 -2.39
C SER A 199 -20.11 0.27 -2.68
N GLY A 200 -18.79 0.05 -2.72
CA GLY A 200 -18.18 -1.28 -2.88
C GLY A 200 -18.18 -2.06 -1.56
N GLN A 201 -18.59 -3.33 -1.58
CA GLN A 201 -18.60 -4.17 -0.36
C GLN A 201 -17.19 -4.56 0.14
N SER A 202 -16.18 -4.54 -0.73
CA SER A 202 -14.80 -4.99 -0.44
C SER A 202 -13.75 -3.88 -0.52
N THR A 203 -14.13 -2.66 -0.91
CA THR A 203 -13.19 -1.54 -1.06
C THR A 203 -12.57 -1.18 0.28
N LYS A 204 -11.23 -1.01 0.28
CA LYS A 204 -10.46 -0.64 1.47
C LYS A 204 -10.05 0.83 1.42
N VAL A 205 -10.12 1.51 2.56
CA VAL A 205 -9.56 2.86 2.75
C VAL A 205 -8.60 2.84 3.92
N LEU A 206 -7.35 3.13 3.62
CA LEU A 206 -6.25 3.07 4.56
C LEU A 206 -5.70 4.49 4.75
N MET A 207 -5.92 5.07 5.90
CA MET A 207 -5.41 6.39 6.27
C MET A 207 -4.22 6.26 7.21
N VAL A 208 -3.11 6.89 6.87
CA VAL A 208 -1.92 6.89 7.73
C VAL A 208 -1.39 8.31 7.84
N SER A 209 -1.09 8.76 9.05
CA SER A 209 -0.46 10.07 9.23
C SER A 209 0.26 10.22 10.58
N THR A 210 1.19 11.17 10.60
CA THR A 210 1.57 11.85 11.85
C THR A 210 0.49 12.87 12.20
N PRO A 211 0.19 13.11 13.49
CA PRO A 211 -0.77 14.13 13.92
C PRO A 211 -0.36 15.53 13.44
N ASN A 212 -1.33 16.33 13.00
CA ASN A 212 -1.11 17.70 12.55
C ASN A 212 -2.33 18.58 12.83
N GLY A 213 -2.59 18.91 14.10
CA GLY A 213 -3.70 19.76 14.51
C GLY A 213 -5.09 19.12 14.45
N LEU A 214 -6.13 19.95 14.56
CA LEU A 214 -7.53 19.55 14.64
C LEU A 214 -8.21 19.58 13.27
N ASN A 215 -7.65 18.85 12.31
CA ASN A 215 -8.10 18.76 10.93
C ASN A 215 -9.03 17.57 10.68
N LEU A 216 -9.34 17.30 9.42
CA LEU A 216 -10.23 16.19 9.03
C LEU A 216 -9.70 14.82 9.51
N PHE A 217 -8.39 14.57 9.46
CA PHE A 217 -7.77 13.35 10.01
C PHE A 217 -8.08 13.20 11.51
N TYR A 218 -7.96 14.29 12.28
CA TYR A 218 -8.31 14.29 13.71
C TYR A 218 -9.78 13.95 13.92
N HIS A 219 -10.70 14.50 13.13
CA HIS A 219 -12.13 14.19 13.26
C HIS A 219 -12.43 12.72 12.98
N TYR A 220 -11.82 12.13 11.93
CA TYR A 220 -11.93 10.70 11.65
C TYR A 220 -11.32 9.86 12.78
N TRP A 221 -10.15 10.25 13.28
CA TRP A 221 -9.51 9.60 14.42
C TRP A 221 -10.40 9.60 15.66
N ARG A 222 -10.95 10.75 16.01
CA ARG A 222 -11.89 10.89 17.15
C ARG A 222 -13.13 10.02 16.99
N GLY A 223 -13.67 9.93 15.78
CA GLY A 223 -14.79 9.03 15.47
C GLY A 223 -14.40 7.56 15.62
N ALA A 224 -13.21 7.18 15.15
CA ALA A 224 -12.70 5.81 15.22
C ALA A 224 -12.47 5.33 16.66
N THR A 225 -12.03 6.22 17.55
CA THR A 225 -11.71 5.89 18.96
C THR A 225 -12.93 5.90 19.91
N LYS A 226 -14.11 6.26 19.43
CA LYS A 226 -15.35 6.20 20.22
C LYS A 226 -15.79 4.75 20.45
N ARG A 227 -16.58 4.54 21.50
CA ARG A 227 -17.19 3.23 21.79
C ARG A 227 -18.32 2.93 20.81
N GLU A 228 -18.60 1.66 20.60
CA GLU A 228 -19.74 1.23 19.80
C GLU A 228 -21.05 1.81 20.39
N GLY A 229 -21.92 2.32 19.48
CA GLY A 229 -23.17 2.99 19.87
C GLY A 229 -23.03 4.46 20.29
N GLU A 230 -21.82 4.99 20.44
CA GLU A 230 -21.60 6.39 20.78
C GLU A 230 -21.81 7.30 19.55
N LYS A 231 -22.56 8.41 19.74
CA LYS A 231 -22.86 9.35 18.65
C LYS A 231 -21.57 9.84 17.95
N GLY A 232 -21.51 9.61 16.64
CA GLY A 232 -20.37 9.99 15.79
C GLY A 232 -19.22 8.98 15.80
N LYS A 233 -19.45 7.73 16.26
CA LYS A 233 -18.59 6.58 15.95
C LYS A 233 -18.57 6.36 14.44
N ASN A 234 -17.40 6.09 13.88
CA ASN A 234 -17.24 5.71 12.50
C ASN A 234 -16.70 4.27 12.37
N GLU A 235 -16.64 3.76 11.13
CA GLU A 235 -16.27 2.38 10.84
C GLU A 235 -14.75 2.12 10.82
N TYR A 236 -13.91 3.15 11.02
CA TYR A 236 -12.48 2.99 10.99
C TYR A 236 -11.96 2.25 12.22
N ILE A 237 -11.07 1.29 11.99
CA ILE A 237 -10.27 0.65 13.04
C ILE A 237 -9.08 1.55 13.35
N PRO A 238 -8.96 2.10 14.56
CA PRO A 238 -7.86 2.98 14.94
C PRO A 238 -6.63 2.16 15.35
N ILE A 239 -5.46 2.54 14.84
CA ILE A 239 -4.16 2.03 15.29
C ILE A 239 -3.33 3.22 15.77
N GLU A 240 -2.91 3.19 17.00
CA GLU A 240 -2.03 4.19 17.58
C GLU A 240 -0.69 3.57 17.95
N ILE A 241 0.38 4.09 17.39
CA ILE A 241 1.74 3.71 17.76
C ILE A 241 2.41 4.91 18.41
N HIS A 242 2.78 4.73 19.66
CA HIS A 242 3.54 5.74 20.41
C HIS A 242 5.02 5.69 19.98
N TRP A 243 5.70 6.83 20.05
CA TRP A 243 7.11 6.91 19.66
C TRP A 243 8.01 5.93 20.43
N SER A 244 7.70 5.65 21.72
CA SER A 244 8.44 4.67 22.54
C SER A 244 8.34 3.22 22.07
N GLN A 245 7.41 2.89 21.18
CA GLN A 245 7.29 1.56 20.57
C GLN A 245 8.17 1.41 19.32
N VAL A 246 8.77 2.51 18.85
CA VAL A 246 9.63 2.50 17.67
C VAL A 246 11.08 2.33 18.12
N PRO A 247 11.74 1.20 17.82
CA PRO A 247 13.06 0.87 18.36
C PRO A 247 14.21 1.85 18.04
N LYS A 248 13.99 2.73 17.04
CA LYS A 248 14.99 3.74 16.63
C LYS A 248 14.92 5.05 17.41
N TYR A 249 13.93 5.23 18.27
CA TYR A 249 13.86 6.40 19.14
C TYR A 249 14.50 6.05 20.49
N PRO A 250 15.43 6.93 20.98
CA PRO A 250 16.08 6.73 22.28
C PRO A 250 15.10 6.84 23.44
#